data_75374e13be8715a2a9846950ddde9c6c
#
_entry.id   75374e13be8715a2a9846950ddde9c6c
#
_cell.length_a   1.000
_cell.length_b   1.000
_cell.length_c   1.000
_cell.angle_alpha   90.00
_cell.angle_beta   90.00
_cell.angle_gamma   90.00
#
_symmetry.space_group_name_H-M   'P 1'
#
loop_
_entity.id
_entity.type
_entity.pdbx_description
1 polymer ?
#
loop_
_entity_poly.entity_id
_entity_poly.type
_entity_poly.pdbx_seq_one_letter_code
_entity_poly.pdbx_strand_id
1 'polypeptide(L)'
;MEQTALSSLQSSLIDEISSSKNEPDWLKEYRHNSLSIYEELPLEVSPLYNKYTDAMRMDPTKISLSTSSDANIPDFLARRVEELKTDNGIIQIGSNILSVNLSEELKAKGVIISSIDDALKQNQDIIEKTIKSSNSNEDKYTALNNAAFNSGIFVYIPKNQIIDEPIHLFSCLSEDGISTITRNVIIVEDNAKANLVQELYSPKNEQQAYLELMNTNVGANSSLDVTTLQMMDQSSINFSTRKSQLAQDSKINWYLGLFGAMLSRYRIDYHLNGTGASANESEVIFGNNNQ
;
A
#
# COMPACT_ATOMS: atom_id res chain seq x y z
N MET A 1 23.73 4.28 -1.93
CA MET A 1 22.78 3.93 -0.85
C MET A 1 23.16 2.55 -0.35
N GLU A 2 23.17 2.34 0.95
CA GLU A 2 23.39 1.02 1.51
C GLU A 2 22.11 0.19 1.32
N GLN A 3 22.25 -0.99 0.74
CA GLN A 3 21.16 -1.93 0.53
C GLN A 3 21.22 -2.98 1.62
N THR A 4 20.08 -3.25 2.24
CA THR A 4 19.94 -4.26 3.29
C THR A 4 19.03 -5.37 2.79
N ALA A 5 19.49 -6.62 2.81
CA ALA A 5 18.63 -7.75 2.49
C ALA A 5 17.57 -7.95 3.58
N LEU A 6 16.36 -8.38 3.20
CA LEU A 6 15.29 -8.65 4.16
C LEU A 6 15.66 -9.71 5.21
N SER A 7 16.51 -10.68 4.81
CA SER A 7 17.04 -11.71 5.73
C SER A 7 17.94 -11.16 6.83
N SER A 8 18.47 -9.94 6.66
CA SER A 8 19.37 -9.25 7.59
C SER A 8 18.82 -7.88 8.02
N LEU A 9 17.50 -7.73 8.03
CA LEU A 9 16.85 -6.50 8.47
C LEU A 9 17.26 -6.16 9.91
N GLN A 10 17.79 -4.95 10.09
CA GLN A 10 18.32 -4.47 11.37
C GLN A 10 17.71 -3.15 11.77
N SER A 11 17.79 -2.85 13.07
CA SER A 11 17.36 -1.56 13.64
C SER A 11 18.00 -0.35 12.95
N SER A 12 19.24 -0.48 12.42
CA SER A 12 19.95 0.60 11.72
C SER A 12 19.19 1.11 10.49
N LEU A 13 18.59 0.22 9.69
CA LEU A 13 17.78 0.63 8.54
C LEU A 13 16.51 1.39 9.00
N ILE A 14 15.89 0.94 10.10
CA ILE A 14 14.72 1.62 10.67
C ILE A 14 15.09 3.03 11.15
N ASP A 15 16.23 3.17 11.83
CA ASP A 15 16.74 4.47 12.27
C ASP A 15 17.06 5.39 11.07
N GLU A 16 17.61 4.84 10.00
CA GLU A 16 17.92 5.57 8.78
C GLU A 16 16.64 6.04 8.06
N ILE A 17 15.62 5.18 7.92
CA ILE A 17 14.32 5.55 7.37
C ILE A 17 13.72 6.71 8.18
N SER A 18 13.62 6.55 9.51
CA SER A 18 13.03 7.57 10.39
C SER A 18 13.77 8.90 10.33
N SER A 19 15.11 8.84 10.31
CA SER A 19 15.95 10.04 10.29
C SER A 19 15.89 10.77 8.95
N SER A 20 15.91 10.02 7.82
CA SER A 20 15.84 10.60 6.48
C SER A 20 14.52 11.33 6.21
N LYS A 21 13.44 10.91 6.85
CA LYS A 21 12.09 11.46 6.70
C LYS A 21 11.71 12.47 7.80
N ASN A 22 12.58 12.68 8.78
CA ASN A 22 12.30 13.50 9.98
C ASN A 22 10.99 13.08 10.66
N GLU A 23 10.81 11.79 10.88
CA GLU A 23 9.61 11.23 11.47
C GLU A 23 9.45 11.64 12.95
N PRO A 24 8.20 11.75 13.46
CA PRO A 24 7.97 12.03 14.87
C PRO A 24 8.39 10.83 15.74
N ASP A 25 8.80 11.11 16.99
CA ASP A 25 9.33 10.11 17.93
C ASP A 25 8.38 8.91 18.13
N TRP A 26 7.06 9.15 18.18
CA TRP A 26 6.07 8.08 18.34
C TRP A 26 6.12 7.06 17.18
N LEU A 27 6.40 7.52 15.95
CA LEU A 27 6.48 6.64 14.79
C LEU A 27 7.77 5.83 14.81
N LYS A 28 8.88 6.45 15.20
CA LYS A 28 10.15 5.74 15.39
C LYS A 28 10.01 4.64 16.44
N GLU A 29 9.41 4.93 17.59
CA GLU A 29 9.14 3.95 18.64
C GLU A 29 8.22 2.82 18.13
N TYR A 30 7.15 3.17 17.40
CA TYR A 30 6.23 2.20 16.81
C TYR A 30 6.94 1.26 15.83
N ARG A 31 7.86 1.77 15.01
CA ARG A 31 8.67 0.97 14.08
C ARG A 31 9.55 -0.04 14.81
N HIS A 32 10.29 0.40 15.84
CA HIS A 32 11.16 -0.50 16.62
C HIS A 32 10.38 -1.60 17.33
N ASN A 33 9.24 -1.27 17.94
CA ASN A 33 8.35 -2.25 18.52
C ASN A 33 7.85 -3.26 17.48
N SER A 34 7.50 -2.78 16.29
CA SER A 34 7.04 -3.66 15.21
C SER A 34 8.16 -4.53 14.64
N LEU A 35 9.41 -4.04 14.63
CA LEU A 35 10.57 -4.84 14.24
C LEU A 35 10.79 -6.01 15.22
N SER A 36 10.73 -5.75 16.52
CA SER A 36 10.85 -6.83 17.53
C SER A 36 9.77 -7.90 17.33
N ILE A 37 8.53 -7.47 17.06
CA ILE A 37 7.43 -8.40 16.78
C ILE A 37 7.69 -9.18 15.48
N TYR A 38 8.20 -8.52 14.43
CA TYR A 38 8.56 -9.17 13.18
C TYR A 38 9.61 -10.28 13.38
N GLU A 39 10.62 -10.05 14.22
CA GLU A 39 11.67 -11.03 14.53
C GLU A 39 11.10 -12.26 15.26
N GLU A 40 10.16 -12.07 16.17
CA GLU A 40 9.55 -13.13 16.98
C GLU A 40 8.50 -13.95 16.22
N LEU A 41 7.76 -13.34 15.27
CA LEU A 41 6.68 -14.02 14.59
C LEU A 41 7.22 -15.07 13.58
N PRO A 42 6.61 -16.27 13.53
CA PRO A 42 6.92 -17.25 12.51
C PRO A 42 6.46 -16.77 11.13
N LEU A 43 7.01 -17.39 10.08
CA LEU A 43 6.39 -17.31 8.75
C LEU A 43 4.94 -17.81 8.82
N GLU A 44 4.09 -17.29 7.95
CA GLU A 44 2.71 -17.70 7.92
C GLU A 44 2.57 -19.20 7.70
N VAL A 45 1.88 -19.85 8.61
CA VAL A 45 1.64 -21.31 8.60
C VAL A 45 0.16 -21.65 8.38
N SER A 46 -0.66 -20.65 8.05
CA SER A 46 -2.08 -20.90 7.79
C SER A 46 -2.26 -21.91 6.66
N PRO A 47 -3.01 -23.01 6.87
CA PRO A 47 -3.27 -23.99 5.82
C PRO A 47 -3.95 -23.41 4.58
N LEU A 48 -4.69 -22.31 4.73
CA LEU A 48 -5.33 -21.60 3.63
C LEU A 48 -4.29 -20.95 2.70
N TYR A 49 -3.24 -20.37 3.27
CA TYR A 49 -2.19 -19.70 2.49
C TYR A 49 -1.08 -20.67 2.07
N ASN A 50 -0.63 -21.57 2.94
CA ASN A 50 0.46 -22.49 2.63
C ASN A 50 0.19 -23.44 1.45
N LYS A 51 -1.06 -23.73 1.16
CA LYS A 51 -1.41 -24.59 0.04
C LYS A 51 -1.28 -23.91 -1.32
N TYR A 52 -1.59 -22.61 -1.39
CA TYR A 52 -1.70 -21.86 -2.65
C TYR A 52 -0.71 -20.69 -2.74
N THR A 53 -0.26 -20.20 -1.60
CA THR A 53 0.71 -19.11 -1.51
C THR A 53 1.85 -19.54 -0.59
N ASP A 54 2.81 -20.24 -1.14
CA ASP A 54 3.97 -20.70 -0.36
C ASP A 54 4.97 -19.56 -0.21
N ALA A 55 4.94 -18.89 0.95
CA ALA A 55 5.85 -17.81 1.30
C ALA A 55 7.34 -18.24 1.29
N MET A 56 7.61 -19.55 1.39
CA MET A 56 8.97 -20.12 1.26
C MET A 56 9.53 -19.98 -0.16
N ARG A 57 8.70 -19.72 -1.16
CA ARG A 57 9.16 -19.43 -2.53
C ARG A 57 9.83 -18.06 -2.64
N MET A 58 9.57 -17.16 -1.71
CA MET A 58 10.31 -15.90 -1.60
C MET A 58 11.69 -16.18 -1.02
N ASP A 59 12.72 -15.74 -1.71
CA ASP A 59 14.08 -15.75 -1.18
C ASP A 59 14.39 -14.41 -0.47
N PRO A 60 14.35 -14.35 0.87
CA PRO A 60 14.54 -13.08 1.58
C PRO A 60 15.97 -12.52 1.46
N THR A 61 16.93 -13.31 0.98
CA THR A 61 18.31 -12.83 0.71
C THR A 61 18.38 -11.98 -0.55
N LYS A 62 17.40 -12.12 -1.46
CA LYS A 62 17.30 -11.38 -2.72
C LYS A 62 16.39 -10.15 -2.62
N ILE A 63 15.63 -10.00 -1.55
CA ILE A 63 14.79 -8.82 -1.33
C ILE A 63 15.67 -7.71 -0.78
N SER A 64 16.00 -6.74 -1.62
CA SER A 64 16.80 -5.58 -1.23
C SER A 64 15.92 -4.45 -0.72
N LEU A 65 16.24 -3.92 0.46
CA LEU A 65 15.57 -2.77 1.09
C LEU A 65 16.55 -1.61 1.19
N SER A 66 16.03 -0.39 1.07
CA SER A 66 16.79 0.86 1.24
C SER A 66 15.86 1.98 1.69
N THR A 67 16.43 3.07 2.16
CA THR A 67 15.70 4.30 2.52
C THR A 67 15.08 4.99 1.31
N SER A 68 15.67 4.81 0.13
CA SER A 68 15.16 5.34 -1.14
C SER A 68 15.53 4.42 -2.31
N SER A 69 14.83 4.58 -3.41
CA SER A 69 15.05 3.88 -4.67
C SER A 69 15.18 4.88 -5.83
N ASP A 70 15.52 4.40 -7.03
CA ASP A 70 15.46 5.22 -8.22
C ASP A 70 14.04 5.67 -8.53
N ALA A 71 13.91 6.93 -8.98
CA ALA A 71 12.63 7.51 -9.39
C ALA A 71 12.44 7.54 -10.92
N ASN A 72 13.27 6.79 -11.66
CA ASN A 72 13.17 6.74 -13.11
C ASN A 72 11.91 5.99 -13.54
N ILE A 73 11.21 6.56 -14.50
CA ILE A 73 10.06 5.90 -15.12
C ILE A 73 10.59 4.84 -16.08
N PRO A 74 10.23 3.55 -15.88
CA PRO A 74 10.60 2.51 -16.86
C PRO A 74 10.02 2.81 -18.24
N ASP A 75 10.81 2.58 -19.30
CA ASP A 75 10.43 2.91 -20.67
C ASP A 75 9.07 2.32 -21.09
N PHE A 76 8.78 1.09 -20.65
CA PHE A 76 7.53 0.40 -20.99
C PHE A 76 6.29 1.07 -20.38
N LEU A 77 6.46 1.95 -19.39
CA LEU A 77 5.39 2.70 -18.71
C LEU A 77 5.33 4.17 -19.13
N ALA A 78 6.29 4.67 -19.90
CA ALA A 78 6.38 6.10 -20.22
C ALA A 78 5.07 6.67 -20.77
N ARG A 79 4.43 5.94 -21.70
CA ARG A 79 3.13 6.34 -22.25
C ARG A 79 2.01 6.35 -21.19
N ARG A 80 1.92 5.30 -20.35
CA ARG A 80 0.87 5.21 -19.33
C ARG A 80 1.02 6.30 -18.26
N VAL A 81 2.25 6.57 -17.85
CA VAL A 81 2.54 7.65 -16.90
C VAL A 81 2.17 9.02 -17.50
N GLU A 82 2.44 9.25 -18.79
CA GLU A 82 2.06 10.50 -19.45
C GLU A 82 0.53 10.69 -19.51
N GLU A 83 -0.22 9.62 -19.79
CA GLU A 83 -1.69 9.64 -19.76
C GLU A 83 -2.20 10.00 -18.35
N LEU A 84 -1.62 9.43 -17.30
CA LEU A 84 -2.03 9.65 -15.90
C LEU A 84 -1.69 11.06 -15.36
N LYS A 85 -0.78 11.79 -16.00
CA LYS A 85 -0.45 13.17 -15.56
C LYS A 85 -1.62 14.15 -15.70
N THR A 86 -2.64 13.81 -16.48
CA THR A 86 -3.85 14.62 -16.65
C THR A 86 -4.99 14.21 -15.70
N ASP A 87 -4.88 13.06 -15.08
CA ASP A 87 -5.92 12.50 -14.21
C ASP A 87 -5.68 12.89 -12.74
N ASN A 88 -6.73 12.85 -11.92
CA ASN A 88 -6.58 13.01 -10.49
C ASN A 88 -5.89 11.77 -9.90
N GLY A 89 -4.79 11.95 -9.20
CA GLY A 89 -4.08 10.82 -8.62
C GLY A 89 -2.64 11.07 -8.20
N ILE A 90 -1.94 9.99 -7.95
CA ILE A 90 -0.56 9.98 -7.49
C ILE A 90 0.24 8.92 -8.24
N ILE A 91 1.46 9.25 -8.63
CA ILE A 91 2.39 8.35 -9.32
C ILE A 91 3.59 8.10 -8.42
N GLN A 92 3.80 6.84 -8.08
CA GLN A 92 4.90 6.34 -7.26
C GLN A 92 5.80 5.40 -8.07
N ILE A 93 7.11 5.63 -8.05
CA ILE A 93 8.11 4.69 -8.57
C ILE A 93 9.07 4.32 -7.44
N GLY A 94 9.17 3.03 -7.15
CA GLY A 94 9.86 2.56 -5.95
C GLY A 94 9.27 3.22 -4.70
N SER A 95 10.12 3.82 -3.87
CA SER A 95 9.72 4.59 -2.69
C SER A 95 9.42 6.06 -2.96
N ASN A 96 9.60 6.55 -4.18
CA ASN A 96 9.49 7.96 -4.50
C ASN A 96 8.12 8.32 -5.12
N ILE A 97 7.57 9.44 -4.69
CA ILE A 97 6.41 10.05 -5.34
C ILE A 97 6.90 10.99 -6.45
N LEU A 98 6.55 10.68 -7.69
CA LEU A 98 6.92 11.48 -8.85
C LEU A 98 5.98 12.65 -9.08
N SER A 99 4.69 12.43 -8.93
CA SER A 99 3.69 13.48 -9.09
C SER A 99 2.46 13.22 -8.27
N VAL A 100 1.82 14.31 -7.87
CA VAL A 100 0.47 14.34 -7.30
C VAL A 100 -0.32 15.33 -8.13
N ASN A 101 -1.38 14.85 -8.78
CA ASN A 101 -2.28 15.67 -9.59
C ASN A 101 -3.66 15.70 -8.91
N LEU A 102 -4.18 16.89 -8.74
CA LEU A 102 -5.51 17.09 -8.17
C LEU A 102 -6.13 18.32 -8.85
N SER A 103 -7.29 18.14 -9.46
CA SER A 103 -8.01 19.22 -10.11
C SER A 103 -8.41 20.30 -9.11
N GLU A 104 -8.56 21.53 -9.58
CA GLU A 104 -9.01 22.65 -8.75
C GLU A 104 -10.41 22.39 -8.16
N GLU A 105 -11.24 21.64 -8.86
CA GLU A 105 -12.56 21.23 -8.38
C GLU A 105 -12.43 20.34 -7.12
N LEU A 106 -11.60 19.30 -7.19
CA LEU A 106 -11.40 18.39 -6.04
C LEU A 106 -10.68 19.08 -4.88
N LYS A 107 -9.73 19.97 -5.16
CA LYS A 107 -9.12 20.83 -4.12
C LYS A 107 -10.15 21.70 -3.42
N ALA A 108 -11.05 22.32 -4.18
CA ALA A 108 -12.14 23.15 -3.63
C ALA A 108 -13.13 22.33 -2.78
N LYS A 109 -13.31 21.06 -3.11
CA LYS A 109 -14.09 20.11 -2.28
C LYS A 109 -13.34 19.65 -1.02
N GLY A 110 -12.07 20.01 -0.85
CA GLY A 110 -11.24 19.63 0.28
C GLY A 110 -10.66 18.21 0.19
N VAL A 111 -10.66 17.59 -1.00
CA VAL A 111 -9.99 16.30 -1.23
C VAL A 111 -8.49 16.47 -1.06
N ILE A 112 -7.86 15.50 -0.42
CA ILE A 112 -6.40 15.46 -0.26
C ILE A 112 -5.86 14.18 -0.89
N ILE A 113 -4.83 14.32 -1.71
CA ILE A 113 -3.98 13.23 -2.18
C ILE A 113 -2.55 13.66 -1.90
N SER A 114 -1.79 12.85 -1.20
CA SER A 114 -0.40 13.16 -0.87
C SER A 114 0.43 11.90 -0.61
N SER A 115 1.75 12.09 -0.46
CA SER A 115 2.58 11.06 0.18
C SER A 115 2.17 10.86 1.64
N ILE A 116 2.47 9.69 2.19
CA ILE A 116 2.29 9.43 3.63
C ILE A 116 3.19 10.37 4.46
N ASP A 117 4.37 10.72 3.94
CA ASP A 117 5.34 11.58 4.60
C ASP A 117 4.81 13.04 4.74
N ASP A 118 4.10 13.52 3.72
CA ASP A 118 3.45 14.84 3.79
C ASP A 118 2.21 14.81 4.66
N ALA A 119 1.45 13.71 4.60
CA ALA A 119 0.29 13.51 5.47
C ALA A 119 0.69 13.44 6.96
N LEU A 120 1.82 12.84 7.30
CA LEU A 120 2.36 12.85 8.66
C LEU A 120 2.65 14.27 9.18
N LYS A 121 2.99 15.21 8.30
CA LYS A 121 3.24 16.62 8.68
C LYS A 121 1.95 17.43 8.77
N GLN A 122 0.98 17.19 7.88
CA GLN A 122 -0.20 18.04 7.70
C GLN A 122 -1.46 17.46 8.36
N ASN A 123 -1.54 16.14 8.51
CA ASN A 123 -2.70 15.39 8.99
C ASN A 123 -2.30 14.36 10.07
N GLN A 124 -1.33 14.72 10.93
CA GLN A 124 -0.69 13.82 11.87
C GLN A 124 -1.69 13.00 12.69
N ASP A 125 -2.71 13.62 13.28
CA ASP A 125 -3.67 12.96 14.17
C ASP A 125 -4.40 11.81 13.48
N ILE A 126 -4.81 12.02 12.22
CA ILE A 126 -5.52 10.99 11.43
C ILE A 126 -4.56 9.84 11.12
N ILE A 127 -3.35 10.16 10.68
CA ILE A 127 -2.33 9.17 10.32
C ILE A 127 -1.89 8.38 11.53
N GLU A 128 -1.57 9.04 12.65
CA GLU A 128 -1.17 8.38 13.89
C GLU A 128 -2.25 7.43 14.40
N LYS A 129 -3.49 7.89 14.47
CA LYS A 129 -4.63 7.05 14.87
C LYS A 129 -4.76 5.82 13.96
N THR A 130 -4.65 6.01 12.64
CA THR A 130 -4.79 4.92 11.66
C THR A 130 -3.63 3.94 11.75
N ILE A 131 -2.39 4.41 11.84
CA ILE A 131 -1.21 3.55 11.98
C ILE A 131 -1.27 2.75 13.28
N LYS A 132 -1.57 3.39 14.41
CA LYS A 132 -1.66 2.73 15.72
C LYS A 132 -2.82 1.76 15.84
N SER A 133 -3.85 1.87 14.99
CA SER A 133 -4.93 0.88 14.94
C SER A 133 -4.52 -0.46 14.31
N SER A 134 -3.40 -0.50 13.61
CA SER A 134 -2.84 -1.71 13.02
C SER A 134 -2.13 -2.55 14.07
N ASN A 135 -2.63 -3.78 14.28
CA ASN A 135 -2.00 -4.71 15.21
C ASN A 135 -0.82 -5.43 14.52
N SER A 136 0.40 -5.16 14.97
CA SER A 136 1.60 -5.82 14.44
C SER A 136 1.68 -7.32 14.75
N ASN A 137 0.96 -7.81 15.76
CA ASN A 137 0.97 -9.22 16.15
C ASN A 137 0.08 -10.12 15.26
N GLU A 138 -0.60 -9.59 14.27
CA GLU A 138 -1.51 -10.38 13.44
C GLU A 138 -0.79 -11.35 12.51
N ASP A 139 0.26 -10.86 11.84
CA ASP A 139 1.12 -11.67 10.99
C ASP A 139 2.47 -10.97 10.74
N LYS A 140 3.44 -11.78 10.31
CA LYS A 140 4.82 -11.32 10.07
C LYS A 140 4.92 -10.20 9.03
N TYR A 141 4.07 -10.19 8.00
CA TYR A 141 4.11 -9.18 6.93
C TYR A 141 3.49 -7.86 7.36
N THR A 142 2.47 -7.90 8.20
CA THR A 142 1.92 -6.70 8.86
C THR A 142 2.97 -6.09 9.79
N ALA A 143 3.66 -6.90 10.59
CA ALA A 143 4.75 -6.42 11.45
C ALA A 143 5.90 -5.81 10.64
N LEU A 144 6.30 -6.47 9.54
CA LEU A 144 7.33 -5.96 8.63
C LEU A 144 6.94 -4.61 8.03
N ASN A 145 5.70 -4.49 7.53
CA ASN A 145 5.23 -3.23 6.97
C ASN A 145 5.26 -2.13 8.04
N ASN A 146 4.72 -2.39 9.22
CA ASN A 146 4.72 -1.42 10.32
C ASN A 146 6.13 -0.99 10.75
N ALA A 147 7.11 -1.89 10.68
CA ALA A 147 8.50 -1.59 11.01
C ALA A 147 9.22 -0.78 9.92
N ALA A 148 9.05 -1.16 8.65
CA ALA A 148 9.99 -0.78 7.59
C ALA A 148 9.35 -0.09 6.38
N PHE A 149 8.07 0.36 6.44
CA PHE A 149 7.51 1.07 5.30
C PHE A 149 8.37 2.30 4.97
N ASN A 150 8.77 2.40 3.70
CA ASN A 150 9.61 3.47 3.18
C ASN A 150 8.86 4.39 2.20
N SER A 151 7.59 4.10 1.93
CA SER A 151 6.70 4.90 1.09
C SER A 151 5.26 4.76 1.55
N GLY A 152 4.35 5.50 0.91
CA GLY A 152 2.91 5.36 1.12
C GLY A 152 2.12 6.51 0.53
N ILE A 153 0.83 6.23 0.36
CA ILE A 153 -0.13 7.15 -0.25
C ILE A 153 -1.22 7.46 0.78
N PHE A 154 -1.58 8.72 0.87
CA PHE A 154 -2.71 9.21 1.65
C PHE A 154 -3.77 9.79 0.74
N VAL A 155 -5.02 9.33 0.92
CA VAL A 155 -6.21 9.88 0.27
C VAL A 155 -7.24 10.22 1.33
N TYR A 156 -7.76 11.44 1.29
CA TYR A 156 -8.81 11.90 2.19
C TYR A 156 -9.96 12.51 1.39
N ILE A 157 -11.15 11.97 1.59
CA ILE A 157 -12.40 12.45 1.00
C ILE A 157 -13.25 13.03 2.12
N PRO A 158 -13.52 14.34 2.12
CA PRO A 158 -14.28 15.02 3.19
C PRO A 158 -15.73 14.59 3.24
N LYS A 159 -16.39 14.90 4.36
CA LYS A 159 -17.84 14.68 4.56
C LYS A 159 -18.68 15.32 3.45
N ASN A 160 -19.74 14.60 3.08
CA ASN A 160 -20.75 15.06 2.12
C ASN A 160 -20.19 15.33 0.70
N GLN A 161 -19.05 14.74 0.34
CA GLN A 161 -18.47 14.87 -1.00
C GLN A 161 -18.73 13.61 -1.84
N ILE A 162 -19.22 13.83 -3.05
CA ILE A 162 -19.36 12.78 -4.05
C ILE A 162 -18.31 13.03 -5.14
N ILE A 163 -17.40 12.07 -5.31
CA ILE A 163 -16.32 12.11 -6.29
C ILE A 163 -16.64 11.04 -7.35
N ASP A 164 -17.12 11.49 -8.49
CA ASP A 164 -17.53 10.61 -9.58
C ASP A 164 -16.34 10.18 -10.45
N GLU A 165 -15.35 11.08 -10.63
CA GLU A 165 -14.12 10.76 -11.35
C GLU A 165 -13.22 9.85 -10.52
N PRO A 166 -12.61 8.81 -11.11
CA PRO A 166 -11.69 7.95 -10.40
C PRO A 166 -10.42 8.69 -9.98
N ILE A 167 -9.92 8.35 -8.79
CA ILE A 167 -8.60 8.77 -8.32
C ILE A 167 -7.62 7.64 -8.59
N HIS A 168 -6.55 7.94 -9.33
CA HIS A 168 -5.55 6.96 -9.73
C HIS A 168 -4.40 6.86 -8.73
N LEU A 169 -4.15 5.65 -8.24
CA LEU A 169 -3.01 5.29 -7.39
C LEU A 169 -2.07 4.40 -8.21
N PHE A 170 -1.11 5.02 -8.89
CA PHE A 170 -0.17 4.31 -9.74
C PHE A 170 1.11 4.00 -8.97
N SER A 171 1.52 2.73 -8.94
CA SER A 171 2.76 2.29 -8.30
C SER A 171 3.52 1.32 -9.21
N CYS A 172 4.81 1.56 -9.34
CA CYS A 172 5.73 0.64 -10.01
C CYS A 172 6.97 0.41 -9.15
N LEU A 173 7.46 -0.81 -9.09
CA LEU A 173 8.78 -1.08 -8.53
C LEU A 173 9.87 -0.40 -9.36
N SER A 174 10.96 0.00 -8.74
CA SER A 174 12.07 0.67 -9.41
C SER A 174 12.96 -0.30 -10.19
N GLU A 175 13.72 0.20 -11.16
CA GLU A 175 14.64 -0.62 -11.96
C GLU A 175 15.96 -0.95 -11.24
N ASP A 176 16.27 -0.29 -10.13
CA ASP A 176 17.49 -0.50 -9.33
C ASP A 176 17.47 -1.76 -8.46
N GLY A 177 16.39 -2.56 -8.51
CA GLY A 177 16.26 -3.79 -7.73
C GLY A 177 15.80 -3.59 -6.28
N ILE A 178 15.53 -2.35 -5.86
CA ILE A 178 15.06 -2.06 -4.50
C ILE A 178 13.57 -2.39 -4.37
N SER A 179 13.24 -3.11 -3.31
CA SER A 179 11.85 -3.46 -2.98
C SER A 179 11.13 -2.30 -2.29
N THR A 180 9.81 -2.24 -2.46
CA THR A 180 8.98 -1.19 -1.88
C THR A 180 8.11 -1.75 -0.78
N ILE A 181 8.18 -1.14 0.41
CA ILE A 181 7.26 -1.40 1.51
C ILE A 181 6.40 -0.15 1.66
N THR A 182 5.11 -0.27 1.29
CA THR A 182 4.22 0.90 1.22
C THR A 182 3.12 0.83 2.26
N ARG A 183 2.84 1.98 2.88
CA ARG A 183 1.74 2.18 3.81
C ARG A 183 0.70 3.12 3.22
N ASN A 184 -0.41 2.58 2.75
CA ASN A 184 -1.49 3.36 2.15
C ASN A 184 -2.61 3.62 3.15
N VAL A 185 -3.09 4.85 3.23
CA VAL A 185 -4.18 5.26 4.12
C VAL A 185 -5.25 5.98 3.32
N ILE A 186 -6.46 5.43 3.32
CA ILE A 186 -7.60 5.95 2.58
C ILE A 186 -8.73 6.27 3.60
N ILE A 187 -9.13 7.50 3.65
CA ILE A 187 -10.22 7.96 4.52
C ILE A 187 -11.35 8.52 3.67
N VAL A 188 -12.51 7.94 3.80
CA VAL A 188 -13.76 8.45 3.22
C VAL A 188 -14.69 8.81 4.38
N GLU A 189 -14.90 10.09 4.59
CA GLU A 189 -15.72 10.60 5.69
C GLU A 189 -17.22 10.34 5.48
N ASP A 190 -18.07 10.70 6.47
CA ASP A 190 -19.51 10.43 6.43
C ASP A 190 -20.21 11.07 5.22
N ASN A 191 -21.21 10.36 4.66
CA ASN A 191 -22.02 10.78 3.51
C ASN A 191 -21.15 11.09 2.26
N ALA A 192 -20.03 10.42 2.10
CA ALA A 192 -19.12 10.63 0.98
C ALA A 192 -19.03 9.40 0.06
N LYS A 193 -18.65 9.63 -1.20
CA LYS A 193 -18.45 8.58 -2.19
C LYS A 193 -17.19 8.82 -2.98
N ALA A 194 -16.41 7.78 -3.21
CA ALA A 194 -15.21 7.84 -4.06
C ALA A 194 -14.97 6.53 -4.81
N ASN A 195 -14.25 6.66 -5.93
CA ASN A 195 -13.76 5.56 -6.73
C ASN A 195 -12.22 5.67 -6.82
N LEU A 196 -11.51 4.61 -6.50
CA LEU A 196 -10.06 4.53 -6.64
C LEU A 196 -9.67 3.48 -7.68
N VAL A 197 -8.67 3.79 -8.48
CA VAL A 197 -8.05 2.83 -9.41
C VAL A 197 -6.58 2.70 -9.04
N GLN A 198 -6.20 1.56 -8.50
CA GLN A 198 -4.82 1.24 -8.18
C GLN A 198 -4.23 0.40 -9.31
N GLU A 199 -3.10 0.83 -9.83
CA GLU A 199 -2.33 0.10 -10.83
C GLU A 199 -0.96 -0.26 -10.26
N LEU A 200 -0.61 -1.55 -10.30
CA LEU A 200 0.65 -2.08 -9.78
C LEU A 200 1.48 -2.69 -10.89
N TYR A 201 2.69 -2.20 -11.06
CA TYR A 201 3.63 -2.65 -12.08
C TYR A 201 4.99 -3.02 -11.48
N SER A 202 5.76 -3.80 -12.21
CA SER A 202 7.18 -3.99 -11.96
C SER A 202 7.95 -4.15 -13.27
N PRO A 203 9.20 -3.67 -13.32
CA PRO A 203 10.11 -4.00 -14.41
C PRO A 203 10.51 -5.47 -14.34
N LYS A 204 11.03 -5.99 -15.44
CA LYS A 204 11.71 -7.27 -15.45
C LYS A 204 13.07 -7.10 -14.79
N ASN A 205 13.28 -7.76 -13.66
CA ASN A 205 14.50 -7.65 -12.88
C ASN A 205 14.83 -8.99 -12.18
N GLU A 206 15.79 -8.97 -11.26
CA GLU A 206 15.92 -9.99 -10.23
C GLU A 206 14.69 -9.93 -9.28
N GLN A 207 14.65 -10.82 -8.29
CA GLN A 207 13.52 -10.86 -7.38
C GLN A 207 13.36 -9.54 -6.61
N GLN A 208 12.21 -8.90 -6.76
CA GLN A 208 11.81 -7.70 -6.01
C GLN A 208 10.46 -7.93 -5.34
N ALA A 209 10.20 -7.22 -4.26
CA ALA A 209 8.92 -7.29 -3.56
C ALA A 209 8.21 -5.93 -3.48
N TYR A 210 6.91 -5.97 -3.70
CA TYR A 210 5.97 -4.93 -3.32
C TYR A 210 5.19 -5.41 -2.09
N LEU A 211 5.42 -4.78 -0.94
CA LEU A 211 4.81 -5.17 0.33
C LEU A 211 3.87 -4.04 0.78
N GLU A 212 2.58 -4.25 0.63
CA GLU A 212 1.56 -3.25 0.92
C GLU A 212 0.82 -3.52 2.24
N LEU A 213 0.61 -2.47 3.02
CA LEU A 213 -0.45 -2.43 4.02
C LEU A 213 -1.35 -1.23 3.74
N MET A 214 -2.58 -1.49 3.32
CA MET A 214 -3.58 -0.46 3.02
C MET A 214 -4.66 -0.46 4.11
N ASN A 215 -4.86 0.69 4.72
CA ASN A 215 -5.96 0.92 5.65
C ASN A 215 -7.02 1.80 4.99
N THR A 216 -8.26 1.33 4.98
CA THR A 216 -9.40 2.09 4.49
C THR A 216 -10.40 2.31 5.61
N ASN A 217 -10.78 3.57 5.86
CA ASN A 217 -11.85 3.93 6.78
C ASN A 217 -13.01 4.54 5.99
N VAL A 218 -14.17 3.91 6.05
CA VAL A 218 -15.37 4.35 5.33
C VAL A 218 -16.42 4.79 6.37
N GLY A 219 -16.70 6.08 6.37
CA GLY A 219 -17.63 6.75 7.30
C GLY A 219 -19.08 6.34 7.10
N ALA A 220 -19.97 6.81 7.98
CA ALA A 220 -21.37 6.45 7.93
C ALA A 220 -22.06 6.93 6.64
N ASN A 221 -22.95 6.10 6.09
CA ASN A 221 -23.67 6.35 4.82
C ASN A 221 -22.75 6.60 3.61
N SER A 222 -21.52 6.08 3.62
CA SER A 222 -20.50 6.33 2.61
C SER A 222 -20.21 5.10 1.78
N SER A 223 -19.64 5.31 0.60
CA SER A 223 -19.20 4.21 -0.25
C SER A 223 -17.82 4.44 -0.86
N LEU A 224 -17.05 3.37 -0.93
CA LEU A 224 -15.74 3.33 -1.57
C LEU A 224 -15.68 2.15 -2.53
N ASP A 225 -15.40 2.42 -3.79
CA ASP A 225 -15.07 1.41 -4.79
C ASP A 225 -13.55 1.44 -5.05
N VAL A 226 -12.89 0.30 -4.99
CA VAL A 226 -11.45 0.19 -5.26
C VAL A 226 -11.22 -0.87 -6.31
N THR A 227 -10.74 -0.44 -7.47
CA THR A 227 -10.26 -1.34 -8.53
C THR A 227 -8.75 -1.47 -8.45
N THR A 228 -8.22 -2.68 -8.36
CA THR A 228 -6.78 -2.94 -8.42
C THR A 228 -6.45 -3.73 -9.66
N LEU A 229 -5.51 -3.24 -10.44
CA LEU A 229 -4.91 -3.94 -11.57
C LEU A 229 -3.44 -4.22 -11.25
N GLN A 230 -3.12 -5.48 -10.99
CA GLN A 230 -1.75 -5.94 -10.83
C GLN A 230 -1.24 -6.46 -12.16
N MET A 231 -0.20 -5.85 -12.69
CA MET A 231 0.46 -6.22 -13.95
C MET A 231 1.99 -6.28 -13.72
N MET A 232 2.40 -7.21 -12.88
CA MET A 232 3.79 -7.32 -12.43
C MET A 232 4.54 -8.40 -13.21
N ASP A 233 5.85 -8.22 -13.36
CA ASP A 233 6.72 -9.23 -13.97
C ASP A 233 6.80 -10.51 -13.12
N GLN A 234 7.08 -11.64 -13.77
CA GLN A 234 7.16 -12.96 -13.13
C GLN A 234 8.34 -13.13 -12.16
N SER A 235 9.25 -12.16 -12.07
CA SER A 235 10.32 -12.11 -11.06
C SER A 235 9.86 -11.43 -9.76
N SER A 236 8.71 -10.78 -9.75
CA SER A 236 8.25 -9.95 -8.64
C SER A 236 7.35 -10.71 -7.67
N ILE A 237 7.35 -10.23 -6.43
CA ILE A 237 6.50 -10.70 -5.35
C ILE A 237 5.56 -9.57 -4.94
N ASN A 238 4.29 -9.87 -4.75
CA ASN A 238 3.32 -8.94 -4.18
C ASN A 238 2.67 -9.53 -2.93
N PHE A 239 2.89 -8.91 -1.79
CA PHE A 239 2.16 -9.20 -0.56
C PHE A 239 1.37 -7.95 -0.14
N SER A 240 0.06 -8.01 -0.37
CA SER A 240 -0.87 -6.94 -0.01
C SER A 240 -1.78 -7.37 1.14
N THR A 241 -1.73 -6.60 2.23
CA THR A 241 -2.68 -6.71 3.33
C THR A 241 -3.56 -5.46 3.33
N ARG A 242 -4.88 -5.65 3.28
CA ARG A 242 -5.86 -4.57 3.23
C ARG A 242 -6.83 -4.69 4.38
N LYS A 243 -7.02 -3.60 5.11
CA LYS A 243 -7.86 -3.55 6.31
C LYS A 243 -8.88 -2.44 6.15
N SER A 244 -10.15 -2.82 6.16
CA SER A 244 -11.28 -1.90 5.98
C SER A 244 -12.07 -1.77 7.28
N GLN A 245 -12.26 -0.54 7.75
CA GLN A 245 -13.15 -0.19 8.86
C GLN A 245 -14.41 0.45 8.28
N LEU A 246 -15.55 -0.17 8.50
CA LEU A 246 -16.83 0.26 7.94
C LEU A 246 -17.79 0.71 9.04
N ALA A 247 -18.20 1.97 8.98
CA ALA A 247 -19.19 2.56 9.89
C ALA A 247 -20.63 2.17 9.47
N GLN A 248 -21.62 2.75 10.14
CA GLN A 248 -23.04 2.47 9.89
C GLN A 248 -23.44 2.77 8.43
N ASP A 249 -24.18 1.84 7.82
CA ASP A 249 -24.71 1.96 6.45
C ASP A 249 -23.64 2.27 5.38
N SER A 250 -22.37 1.96 5.67
CA SER A 250 -21.27 2.16 4.74
C SER A 250 -21.02 0.93 3.86
N LYS A 251 -20.39 1.16 2.72
CA LYS A 251 -20.11 0.12 1.75
C LYS A 251 -18.71 0.23 1.18
N ILE A 252 -18.01 -0.92 1.07
CA ILE A 252 -16.79 -1.03 0.27
C ILE A 252 -16.93 -2.13 -0.77
N ASN A 253 -16.46 -1.86 -2.00
CA ASN A 253 -16.36 -2.86 -3.05
C ASN A 253 -14.90 -2.95 -3.52
N TRP A 254 -14.35 -4.15 -3.54
CA TRP A 254 -13.05 -4.46 -4.10
C TRP A 254 -13.22 -5.19 -5.44
N TYR A 255 -12.51 -4.69 -6.46
CA TYR A 255 -12.42 -5.32 -7.76
C TYR A 255 -10.95 -5.58 -8.06
N LEU A 256 -10.53 -6.83 -8.13
CA LEU A 256 -9.13 -7.22 -8.27
C LEU A 256 -8.92 -7.92 -9.60
N GLY A 257 -8.04 -7.37 -10.44
CA GLY A 257 -7.50 -8.00 -11.62
C GLY A 257 -6.03 -8.32 -11.39
N LEU A 258 -5.70 -9.59 -11.14
CA LEU A 258 -4.38 -10.03 -10.73
C LEU A 258 -3.69 -10.77 -11.86
N PHE A 259 -2.70 -10.12 -12.47
CA PHE A 259 -1.94 -10.65 -13.61
C PHE A 259 -0.45 -10.57 -13.29
N GLY A 260 0.28 -11.64 -13.59
CA GLY A 260 1.72 -11.69 -13.36
C GLY A 260 2.10 -11.88 -11.89
N ALA A 261 3.31 -11.44 -11.53
CA ALA A 261 4.08 -11.77 -10.35
C ALA A 261 4.49 -13.25 -10.25
N MET A 262 5.60 -13.56 -9.60
CA MET A 262 6.01 -14.91 -9.25
C MET A 262 5.15 -15.48 -8.12
N LEU A 263 4.80 -14.61 -7.19
CA LEU A 263 4.04 -14.94 -6.00
C LEU A 263 3.19 -13.74 -5.59
N SER A 264 1.88 -13.95 -5.45
CA SER A 264 0.95 -12.94 -4.97
C SER A 264 0.18 -13.45 -3.76
N ARG A 265 0.12 -12.64 -2.71
CA ARG A 265 -0.68 -12.87 -1.53
C ARG A 265 -1.53 -11.64 -1.25
N TYR A 266 -2.82 -11.78 -1.39
CA TYR A 266 -3.79 -10.79 -0.93
C TYR A 266 -4.47 -11.29 0.34
N ARG A 267 -4.48 -10.45 1.37
CA ARG A 267 -5.29 -10.62 2.57
C ARG A 267 -6.15 -9.38 2.73
N ILE A 268 -7.46 -9.56 2.74
CA ILE A 268 -8.41 -8.46 2.85
C ILE A 268 -9.31 -8.71 4.07
N ASP A 269 -9.17 -7.85 5.08
CA ASP A 269 -9.89 -7.94 6.34
C ASP A 269 -10.97 -6.84 6.39
N TYR A 270 -12.20 -7.21 6.70
CA TYR A 270 -13.33 -6.31 6.82
C TYR A 270 -13.83 -6.25 8.26
N HIS A 271 -13.84 -5.06 8.83
CA HIS A 271 -14.42 -4.77 10.14
C HIS A 271 -15.74 -4.01 9.94
N LEU A 272 -16.87 -4.74 9.99
CA LEU A 272 -18.19 -4.20 9.84
C LEU A 272 -18.67 -3.66 11.20
N ASN A 273 -18.26 -2.44 11.55
CA ASN A 273 -18.45 -1.86 12.89
C ASN A 273 -19.85 -1.26 13.10
N GLY A 274 -20.56 -0.96 12.00
CA GLY A 274 -21.88 -0.34 12.06
C GLY A 274 -22.99 -1.23 11.48
N THR A 275 -24.22 -1.06 11.98
CA THR A 275 -25.40 -1.71 11.39
C THR A 275 -25.51 -1.30 9.93
N GLY A 276 -25.87 -2.22 9.03
CA GLY A 276 -25.98 -1.97 7.59
C GLY A 276 -24.67 -1.87 6.82
N ALA A 277 -23.51 -1.95 7.51
CA ALA A 277 -22.21 -1.98 6.83
C ALA A 277 -22.08 -3.23 5.93
N SER A 278 -21.51 -3.05 4.75
CA SER A 278 -21.35 -4.13 3.78
C SER A 278 -20.01 -4.06 3.02
N ALA A 279 -19.49 -5.24 2.68
CA ALA A 279 -18.29 -5.37 1.86
C ALA A 279 -18.55 -6.39 0.74
N ASN A 280 -18.07 -6.10 -0.46
CA ASN A 280 -18.08 -7.03 -1.59
C ASN A 280 -16.69 -7.11 -2.21
N GLU A 281 -16.37 -8.28 -2.73
CA GLU A 281 -15.11 -8.55 -3.41
C GLU A 281 -15.38 -9.34 -4.68
N SER A 282 -14.70 -8.93 -5.76
CA SER A 282 -14.73 -9.60 -7.04
C SER A 282 -13.32 -9.71 -7.58
N GLU A 283 -12.87 -10.92 -7.86
CA GLU A 283 -11.51 -11.19 -8.31
C GLU A 283 -11.48 -11.88 -9.66
N VAL A 284 -10.53 -11.45 -10.50
CA VAL A 284 -10.12 -12.15 -11.71
C VAL A 284 -8.63 -12.42 -11.59
N ILE A 285 -8.26 -13.67 -11.48
CA ILE A 285 -6.87 -14.11 -11.36
C ILE A 285 -6.50 -14.85 -12.64
N PHE A 286 -5.41 -14.42 -13.27
CA PHE A 286 -4.87 -15.10 -14.43
C PHE A 286 -3.44 -15.53 -14.18
N GLY A 287 -3.24 -16.79 -13.89
CA GLY A 287 -1.93 -17.42 -13.73
C GLY A 287 -1.31 -17.78 -15.08
N ASN A 288 -0.01 -17.63 -15.22
CA ASN A 288 0.76 -17.99 -16.40
C ASN A 288 2.05 -18.71 -15.99
N ASN A 289 2.46 -19.71 -16.79
CA ASN A 289 3.64 -20.54 -16.54
C ASN A 289 3.63 -21.24 -15.15
N ASN A 290 4.58 -20.93 -14.28
CA ASN A 290 4.80 -21.58 -12.98
C ASN A 290 4.30 -20.72 -11.79
N GLN A 291 3.34 -19.86 -12.02
CA GLN A 291 2.74 -19.05 -10.97
C GLN A 291 1.87 -19.87 -10.02
#